data_6ba87c57b597c4c36f4798d96f6db662
#
_entry.id   6ba87c57b597c4c36f4798d96f6db662
#
_cell.length_a   1.000
_cell.length_b   1.000
_cell.length_c   1.000
_cell.angle_alpha   90.00
_cell.angle_beta   90.00
_cell.angle_gamma   90.00
#
_symmetry.space_group_name_H-M   'P 1'
#
loop_
_entity.id
_entity.type
_entity.pdbx_description
1 polymer ?
#
loop_
_entity_poly.entity_id
_entity_poly.type
_entity_poly.pdbx_seq_one_letter_code
_entity_poly.pdbx_strand_id
1 'polypeptide(L)'
;MRITETTSHIRAGKHISVNPDLSYRIKRMYRRRGFSNLLKMGHCAPAVMQTILDLGNTKKEWLVRITAGLPGGIGNTGFECGGITSPLIQLGLEHGLSAKNDGLPMVIYAGHDYVQRFRECNNSLLCKEILGDRRVPLPCIKVVRHAPEFYRQTGCKNDIRAISGEAKEAFSLLYSHMCANCFHCSHTVLKHLGETIPVTQELLDGTSGFIGGTVFKGLTCSAFTAGLMAIGLKLGELENSYLRVIRMLATMIVGGNALADHMNKTNRLMNIGNRMSKWFTKEFGSTLCHEITQCDFSSLGNVHRYIEKGSLNICKIIAEKVAKQAERIIVAEGVDF
;
A
#
# COMPACT_ATOMS: atom_id res chain seq x y z
N MET A 1 14.10 -2.07 21.38
CA MET A 1 14.63 -1.20 20.33
C MET A 1 13.45 -0.59 19.58
N ARG A 2 13.35 0.74 19.46
CA ARG A 2 12.27 1.39 18.73
C ARG A 2 12.50 1.23 17.22
N ILE A 3 11.47 0.90 16.46
CA ILE A 3 11.58 0.73 15.00
C ILE A 3 12.07 2.03 14.33
N THR A 4 11.71 3.18 14.91
CA THR A 4 12.13 4.51 14.47
C THR A 4 13.58 4.86 14.81
N GLU A 5 14.17 4.29 15.87
CA GLU A 5 15.57 4.53 16.26
C GLU A 5 16.55 3.75 15.39
N THR A 6 16.10 2.61 14.82
CA THR A 6 16.91 1.83 13.87
C THR A 6 17.26 2.61 12.61
N THR A 7 16.45 3.62 12.26
CA THR A 7 16.68 4.47 11.07
C THR A 7 17.58 5.68 11.36
N SER A 8 17.80 6.06 12.63
CA SER A 8 18.63 7.23 13.00
C SER A 8 20.15 6.97 13.03
N HIS A 9 20.56 5.69 13.09
CA HIS A 9 22.00 5.32 13.13
C HIS A 9 22.64 5.12 11.75
N ILE A 10 22.00 5.57 10.67
CA ILE A 10 22.53 5.46 9.32
C ILE A 10 23.61 6.51 9.12
N ARG A 11 24.85 6.09 9.07
CA ARG A 11 25.96 6.94 8.61
C ARG A 11 25.68 7.39 7.17
N ALA A 12 25.74 8.70 6.95
CA ALA A 12 25.61 9.31 5.63
C ALA A 12 26.58 8.65 4.63
N GLY A 13 26.04 7.76 3.80
CA GLY A 13 26.79 7.17 2.68
C GLY A 13 27.22 8.27 1.71
N LYS A 14 28.39 8.14 1.10
CA LYS A 14 28.94 9.08 0.12
C LYS A 14 27.89 9.46 -0.92
N HIS A 15 27.55 10.73 -0.98
CA HIS A 15 26.72 11.29 -2.05
C HIS A 15 27.42 11.06 -3.40
N ILE A 16 26.86 10.19 -4.23
CA ILE A 16 27.18 10.20 -5.66
C ILE A 16 26.59 11.50 -6.19
N SER A 17 27.43 12.43 -6.60
CA SER A 17 26.98 13.70 -7.20
C SER A 17 26.35 13.40 -8.54
N VAL A 18 25.03 13.27 -8.56
CA VAL A 18 24.26 13.23 -9.81
C VAL A 18 24.26 14.65 -10.39
N ASN A 19 24.61 14.77 -11.69
CA ASN A 19 24.56 16.04 -12.41
C ASN A 19 23.21 16.73 -12.12
N PRO A 20 23.18 17.97 -11.60
CA PRO A 20 21.96 18.66 -11.20
C PRO A 20 20.93 18.76 -12.33
N ASP A 21 21.38 18.95 -13.57
CA ASP A 21 20.50 19.06 -14.75
C ASP A 21 19.84 17.72 -15.10
N LEU A 22 20.59 16.62 -15.02
CA LEU A 22 20.04 15.26 -15.20
C LEU A 22 19.00 14.95 -14.11
N SER A 23 19.29 15.31 -12.86
CA SER A 23 18.34 15.17 -11.76
C SER A 23 17.03 15.93 -12.01
N TYR A 24 17.12 17.18 -12.49
CA TYR A 24 15.97 18.00 -12.82
C TYR A 24 15.12 17.40 -13.97
N ARG A 25 15.76 16.94 -15.06
CA ARG A 25 15.07 16.31 -16.19
C ARG A 25 14.32 15.05 -15.76
N ILE A 26 14.96 14.20 -14.96
CA ILE A 26 14.35 12.99 -14.42
C ILE A 26 13.14 13.34 -13.56
N LYS A 27 13.26 14.26 -12.61
CA LYS A 27 12.15 14.71 -11.75
C LYS A 27 10.98 15.24 -12.57
N ARG A 28 11.26 16.06 -13.60
CA ARG A 28 10.25 16.59 -14.49
C ARG A 28 9.51 15.49 -15.25
N MET A 29 10.22 14.44 -15.67
CA MET A 29 9.63 13.27 -16.34
C MET A 29 8.65 12.55 -15.42
N TYR A 30 9.05 12.22 -14.17
CA TYR A 30 8.17 11.60 -13.17
C TYR A 30 6.89 12.41 -12.94
N ARG A 31 7.04 13.73 -12.75
CA ARG A 31 5.91 14.62 -12.48
C ARG A 31 4.93 14.71 -13.64
N ARG A 32 5.43 14.76 -14.89
CA ARG A 32 4.59 14.79 -16.10
C ARG A 32 3.86 13.46 -16.29
N ARG A 33 4.57 12.34 -16.17
CA ARG A 33 3.99 11.01 -16.33
C ARG A 33 2.94 10.74 -15.24
N GLY A 34 3.23 11.04 -13.98
CA GLY A 34 2.29 10.89 -12.88
C GLY A 34 0.99 11.66 -13.10
N PHE A 35 1.06 12.90 -13.55
CA PHE A 35 -0.13 13.67 -13.89
C PHE A 35 -0.89 13.09 -15.10
N SER A 36 -0.19 12.69 -16.17
CA SER A 36 -0.82 12.03 -17.32
C SER A 36 -1.54 10.75 -16.90
N ASN A 37 -0.91 9.92 -16.07
CA ASN A 37 -1.52 8.69 -15.58
C ASN A 37 -2.70 8.95 -14.63
N LEU A 38 -2.69 10.04 -13.85
CA LEU A 38 -3.87 10.41 -13.07
C LEU A 38 -5.09 10.70 -13.96
N LEU A 39 -4.88 11.39 -15.09
CA LEU A 39 -5.95 11.67 -16.05
C LEU A 39 -6.46 10.40 -16.76
N LYS A 40 -5.62 9.36 -16.89
CA LYS A 40 -6.03 8.07 -17.47
C LYS A 40 -6.73 7.18 -16.47
N MET A 41 -6.18 7.08 -15.25
CA MET A 41 -6.66 6.16 -14.22
C MET A 41 -7.81 6.75 -13.37
N GLY A 42 -7.89 8.07 -13.26
CA GLY A 42 -8.89 8.78 -12.45
C GLY A 42 -8.56 8.86 -10.96
N HIS A 43 -7.67 7.99 -10.44
CA HIS A 43 -7.37 7.90 -9.01
C HIS A 43 -5.87 7.73 -8.71
N CYS A 44 -5.46 8.12 -7.48
CA CYS A 44 -4.04 8.24 -7.11
C CYS A 44 -3.29 6.90 -7.11
N ALA A 45 -3.79 5.85 -6.47
CA ALA A 45 -3.04 4.60 -6.32
C ALA A 45 -2.72 3.94 -7.68
N PRO A 46 -3.68 3.68 -8.58
CA PRO A 46 -3.36 3.13 -9.90
C PRO A 46 -2.49 4.07 -10.75
N ALA A 47 -2.66 5.39 -10.63
CA ALA A 47 -1.82 6.36 -11.36
C ALA A 47 -0.36 6.33 -10.91
N VAL A 48 -0.10 6.22 -9.60
CA VAL A 48 1.24 6.08 -9.04
C VAL A 48 1.86 4.75 -9.49
N MET A 49 1.13 3.63 -9.39
CA MET A 49 1.60 2.32 -9.84
C MET A 49 1.94 2.35 -11.33
N GLN A 50 1.03 2.82 -12.18
CA GLN A 50 1.30 2.91 -13.62
C GLN A 50 2.52 3.77 -13.92
N THR A 51 2.74 4.86 -13.16
CA THR A 51 3.91 5.71 -13.36
C THR A 51 5.21 4.98 -13.01
N ILE A 52 5.22 4.20 -11.94
CA ILE A 52 6.37 3.38 -11.56
C ILE A 52 6.67 2.35 -12.65
N LEU A 53 5.64 1.67 -13.15
CA LEU A 53 5.76 0.67 -14.22
C LEU A 53 6.27 1.27 -15.54
N ASP A 54 5.68 2.40 -15.98
CA ASP A 54 6.09 3.10 -17.20
C ASP A 54 7.58 3.48 -17.18
N LEU A 55 8.03 4.00 -16.04
CA LEU A 55 9.40 4.49 -15.89
C LEU A 55 10.40 3.35 -15.61
N GLY A 56 9.90 2.22 -15.12
CA GLY A 56 10.66 0.96 -15.02
C GLY A 56 10.66 0.13 -16.31
N ASN A 57 9.99 0.61 -17.36
CA ASN A 57 9.77 -0.14 -18.61
C ASN A 57 9.19 -1.55 -18.37
N THR A 58 8.26 -1.66 -17.42
CA THR A 58 7.66 -2.93 -16.99
C THR A 58 6.18 -2.95 -17.37
N LYS A 59 5.73 -4.04 -17.99
CA LYS A 59 4.33 -4.25 -18.35
C LYS A 59 3.72 -5.32 -17.41
N LYS A 60 3.24 -4.90 -16.26
CA LYS A 60 2.56 -5.78 -15.29
C LYS A 60 1.20 -5.16 -14.95
N GLU A 61 0.22 -5.33 -15.83
CA GLU A 61 -1.12 -4.77 -15.68
C GLU A 61 -1.82 -5.17 -14.39
N TRP A 62 -1.60 -6.39 -13.91
CA TRP A 62 -2.18 -6.88 -12.68
C TRP A 62 -1.79 -6.01 -11.46
N LEU A 63 -0.61 -5.36 -11.48
CA LEU A 63 -0.20 -4.43 -10.43
C LEU A 63 -1.06 -3.16 -10.39
N VAL A 64 -1.51 -2.70 -11.53
CA VAL A 64 -2.47 -1.58 -11.59
C VAL A 64 -3.82 -2.02 -11.06
N ARG A 65 -4.28 -3.23 -11.44
CA ARG A 65 -5.57 -3.78 -10.98
C ARG A 65 -5.63 -3.92 -9.46
N ILE A 66 -4.60 -4.49 -8.82
CA ILE A 66 -4.59 -4.66 -7.36
C ILE A 66 -4.63 -3.34 -6.60
N THR A 67 -4.23 -2.24 -7.22
CA THR A 67 -4.29 -0.91 -6.59
C THR A 67 -5.64 -0.21 -6.76
N ALA A 68 -6.54 -0.74 -7.58
CA ALA A 68 -7.80 -0.07 -7.91
C ALA A 68 -8.77 0.06 -6.73
N GLY A 69 -8.68 -0.82 -5.71
CA GLY A 69 -9.46 -0.75 -4.47
C GLY A 69 -8.82 0.12 -3.37
N LEU A 70 -7.62 0.67 -3.58
CA LEU A 70 -6.84 1.38 -2.56
C LEU A 70 -6.99 2.91 -2.52
N PRO A 71 -7.54 3.60 -3.54
CA PRO A 71 -7.74 5.05 -3.48
C PRO A 71 -8.68 5.49 -2.35
N GLY A 72 -8.58 6.79 -2.00
CA GLY A 72 -9.37 7.35 -0.91
C GLY A 72 -8.90 6.92 0.48
N GLY A 73 -7.70 6.33 0.56
CA GLY A 73 -7.12 5.83 1.80
C GLY A 73 -7.59 4.40 2.11
N ILE A 74 -7.13 3.44 1.33
CA ILE A 74 -7.44 2.00 1.41
C ILE A 74 -8.96 1.75 1.55
N GLY A 75 -9.63 1.57 0.42
CA GLY A 75 -11.08 1.34 0.41
C GLY A 75 -11.92 2.56 0.79
N ASN A 76 -11.45 3.76 0.47
CA ASN A 76 -12.15 5.01 0.75
C ASN A 76 -12.44 5.25 2.26
N THR A 77 -11.51 4.82 3.13
CA THR A 77 -11.58 5.00 4.59
C THR A 77 -10.97 6.30 5.08
N GLY A 78 -10.22 7.01 4.22
CA GLY A 78 -9.45 8.19 4.61
C GLY A 78 -8.10 7.88 5.25
N PHE A 79 -7.70 6.61 5.36
CA PHE A 79 -6.41 6.18 5.92
C PHE A 79 -5.27 6.33 4.91
N GLU A 80 -4.35 5.37 4.79
CA GLU A 80 -3.12 5.55 4.01
C GLU A 80 -3.38 5.97 2.58
N CYS A 81 -2.72 7.04 2.19
CA CYS A 81 -2.81 7.59 0.85
C CYS A 81 -2.34 6.60 -0.23
N GLY A 82 -3.01 6.56 -1.38
CA GLY A 82 -2.61 5.74 -2.52
C GLY A 82 -1.19 6.00 -3.03
N GLY A 83 -0.63 7.18 -2.71
CA GLY A 83 0.79 7.47 -2.92
C GLY A 83 1.73 6.68 -2.02
N ILE A 84 1.24 6.06 -0.95
CA ILE A 84 2.01 5.16 -0.07
C ILE A 84 1.81 3.71 -0.51
N THR A 85 0.57 3.32 -0.76
CA THR A 85 0.24 1.91 -0.99
C THR A 85 0.92 1.35 -2.23
N SER A 86 0.95 2.07 -3.35
CA SER A 86 1.54 1.60 -4.60
C SER A 86 3.07 1.42 -4.53
N PRO A 87 3.85 2.36 -3.99
CA PRO A 87 5.27 2.15 -3.75
C PRO A 87 5.58 1.02 -2.78
N LEU A 88 4.78 0.82 -1.72
CA LEU A 88 4.98 -0.30 -0.81
C LEU A 88 4.76 -1.66 -1.48
N ILE A 89 3.77 -1.77 -2.38
CA ILE A 89 3.59 -2.97 -3.21
C ILE A 89 4.86 -3.23 -4.05
N GLN A 90 5.41 -2.20 -4.65
CA GLN A 90 6.60 -2.35 -5.49
C GLN A 90 7.85 -2.70 -4.66
N LEU A 91 8.03 -2.11 -3.49
CA LEU A 91 9.11 -2.48 -2.55
C LEU A 91 8.96 -3.93 -2.08
N GLY A 92 7.72 -4.37 -1.83
CA GLY A 92 7.45 -5.78 -1.52
C GLY A 92 7.87 -6.72 -2.65
N LEU A 93 7.61 -6.36 -3.91
CA LEU A 93 8.05 -7.13 -5.08
C LEU A 93 9.57 -7.18 -5.24
N GLU A 94 10.26 -6.10 -4.91
CA GLU A 94 11.73 -6.03 -5.02
C GLU A 94 12.43 -6.88 -3.97
N HIS A 95 11.88 -6.94 -2.76
CA HIS A 95 12.57 -7.53 -1.61
C HIS A 95 11.89 -8.79 -1.08
N GLY A 96 10.57 -8.88 -1.15
CA GLY A 96 9.78 -10.00 -0.60
C GLY A 96 9.93 -10.18 0.91
N LEU A 97 9.61 -11.39 1.38
CA LEU A 97 9.74 -11.77 2.81
C LEU A 97 10.81 -12.83 3.04
N SER A 98 11.59 -13.20 2.02
CA SER A 98 12.58 -14.27 2.13
C SER A 98 13.70 -13.92 3.10
N ALA A 99 13.90 -14.75 4.13
CA ALA A 99 15.03 -14.58 5.06
C ALA A 99 16.39 -14.75 4.36
N LYS A 100 16.47 -15.58 3.29
CA LYS A 100 17.72 -15.82 2.57
C LYS A 100 18.29 -14.58 1.91
N ASN A 101 17.41 -13.63 1.55
CA ASN A 101 17.76 -12.41 0.83
C ASN A 101 17.56 -11.16 1.70
N ASP A 102 17.50 -11.31 3.02
CA ASP A 102 17.15 -10.22 3.94
C ASP A 102 15.84 -9.48 3.56
N GLY A 103 14.90 -10.19 2.92
CA GLY A 103 13.71 -9.58 2.32
C GLY A 103 12.86 -8.79 3.31
N LEU A 104 12.50 -9.39 4.45
CA LEU A 104 11.70 -8.71 5.47
C LEU A 104 12.42 -7.47 6.04
N PRO A 105 13.70 -7.52 6.45
CA PRO A 105 14.45 -6.34 6.86
C PRO A 105 14.44 -5.24 5.81
N MET A 106 14.63 -5.58 4.55
CA MET A 106 14.68 -4.61 3.45
C MET A 106 13.33 -3.96 3.18
N VAL A 107 12.25 -4.74 3.14
CA VAL A 107 10.89 -4.18 2.97
C VAL A 107 10.55 -3.19 4.07
N ILE A 108 10.86 -3.54 5.32
CA ILE A 108 10.54 -2.67 6.46
C ILE A 108 11.43 -1.42 6.44
N TYR A 109 12.74 -1.59 6.23
CA TYR A 109 13.67 -0.48 6.17
C TYR A 109 13.35 0.50 5.03
N ALA A 110 13.24 -0.01 3.80
CA ALA A 110 12.91 0.81 2.64
C ALA A 110 11.50 1.43 2.76
N GLY A 111 10.54 0.66 3.28
CA GLY A 111 9.20 1.16 3.52
C GLY A 111 9.14 2.26 4.56
N HIS A 112 9.91 2.17 5.65
CA HIS A 112 10.01 3.24 6.65
C HIS A 112 10.63 4.52 6.06
N ASP A 113 11.76 4.40 5.32
CA ASP A 113 12.39 5.56 4.65
C ASP A 113 11.41 6.22 3.67
N TYR A 114 10.71 5.41 2.88
CA TYR A 114 9.70 5.90 1.95
C TYR A 114 8.55 6.64 2.66
N VAL A 115 7.95 6.01 3.67
CA VAL A 115 6.81 6.55 4.42
C VAL A 115 7.21 7.84 5.14
N GLN A 116 8.41 7.92 5.68
CA GLN A 116 8.91 9.15 6.32
C GLN A 116 9.05 10.29 5.31
N ARG A 117 9.69 10.08 4.15
CA ARG A 117 9.81 11.08 3.08
C ARG A 117 8.45 11.54 2.57
N PHE A 118 7.54 10.59 2.41
CA PHE A 118 6.18 10.91 2.01
C PHE A 118 5.49 11.83 3.02
N ARG A 119 5.64 11.53 4.32
CA ARG A 119 5.10 12.34 5.43
C ARG A 119 5.71 13.75 5.45
N GLU A 120 7.02 13.87 5.30
CA GLU A 120 7.71 15.18 5.26
C GLU A 120 7.20 16.06 4.12
N CYS A 121 6.91 15.48 2.95
CA CYS A 121 6.41 16.22 1.80
C CYS A 121 4.92 16.57 1.87
N ASN A 122 4.11 15.72 2.51
CA ASN A 122 2.65 15.85 2.50
C ASN A 122 2.04 16.15 3.88
N ASN A 123 2.86 16.31 4.91
CA ASN A 123 2.53 16.57 6.33
C ASN A 123 1.70 15.47 7.00
N SER A 124 1.30 14.43 6.27
CA SER A 124 0.56 13.29 6.80
C SER A 124 0.74 12.05 5.91
N LEU A 125 0.35 10.90 6.46
CA LEU A 125 0.19 9.63 5.75
C LEU A 125 -1.26 9.40 5.34
N LEU A 126 -2.21 10.05 6.03
CA LEU A 126 -3.63 9.78 5.94
C LEU A 126 -4.27 10.59 4.81
N CYS A 127 -5.01 9.91 3.95
CA CYS A 127 -5.68 10.51 2.80
C CYS A 127 -6.63 11.65 3.23
N LYS A 128 -7.40 11.44 4.32
CA LYS A 128 -8.32 12.45 4.86
C LYS A 128 -7.59 13.73 5.29
N GLU A 129 -6.41 13.62 5.89
CA GLU A 129 -5.63 14.77 6.35
C GLU A 129 -4.93 15.49 5.19
N ILE A 130 -4.40 14.73 4.23
CA ILE A 130 -3.77 15.28 3.02
C ILE A 130 -4.78 16.03 2.16
N LEU A 131 -5.98 15.45 2.00
CA LEU A 131 -7.05 16.07 1.21
C LEU A 131 -7.66 17.26 1.94
N GLY A 132 -7.87 17.14 3.27
CA GLY A 132 -8.55 18.14 4.09
C GLY A 132 -9.97 18.42 3.56
N ASP A 133 -10.49 19.59 3.86
CA ASP A 133 -11.83 20.06 3.40
C ASP A 133 -11.83 20.57 1.95
N ARG A 134 -10.78 20.31 1.20
CA ARG A 134 -10.63 20.85 -0.16
C ARG A 134 -11.53 20.12 -1.15
N ARG A 135 -12.36 20.89 -1.85
CA ARG A 135 -13.20 20.37 -2.94
C ARG A 135 -12.38 19.98 -4.19
N VAL A 136 -11.22 20.60 -4.38
CA VAL A 136 -10.36 20.35 -5.54
C VAL A 136 -9.24 19.37 -5.17
N PRO A 137 -8.99 18.31 -5.96
CA PRO A 137 -8.01 17.27 -5.64
C PRO A 137 -6.55 17.71 -5.91
N LEU A 138 -6.20 18.97 -5.67
CA LEU A 138 -4.83 19.49 -5.83
C LEU A 138 -3.80 18.67 -5.03
N PRO A 139 -4.09 18.26 -3.77
CA PRO A 139 -3.18 17.40 -3.04
C PRO A 139 -2.94 16.06 -3.73
N CYS A 140 -3.97 15.45 -4.34
CA CYS A 140 -3.82 14.20 -5.09
C CYS A 140 -2.91 14.40 -6.32
N ILE A 141 -3.01 15.55 -7.02
CA ILE A 141 -2.10 15.90 -8.12
C ILE A 141 -0.66 16.00 -7.62
N LYS A 142 -0.43 16.64 -6.46
CA LYS A 142 0.89 16.69 -5.84
C LYS A 142 1.41 15.30 -5.53
N VAL A 143 0.60 14.46 -4.91
CA VAL A 143 0.95 13.07 -4.56
C VAL A 143 1.38 12.27 -5.78
N VAL A 144 0.58 12.21 -6.85
CA VAL A 144 0.89 11.38 -8.03
C VAL A 144 2.13 11.86 -8.78
N ARG A 145 2.47 13.13 -8.66
CA ARG A 145 3.68 13.72 -9.26
C ARG A 145 4.95 13.39 -8.48
N HIS A 146 4.87 13.24 -7.17
CA HIS A 146 6.04 13.11 -6.30
C HIS A 146 6.25 11.69 -5.75
N ALA A 147 5.18 10.93 -5.49
CA ALA A 147 5.30 9.60 -4.91
C ALA A 147 6.20 8.64 -5.71
N PRO A 148 6.11 8.55 -7.07
CA PRO A 148 7.02 7.72 -7.84
C PRO A 148 8.48 8.20 -7.81
N GLU A 149 8.70 9.52 -7.68
CA GLU A 149 10.04 10.10 -7.52
C GLU A 149 10.67 9.67 -6.19
N PHE A 150 9.90 9.74 -5.09
CA PHE A 150 10.37 9.32 -3.77
C PHE A 150 10.68 7.83 -3.73
N TYR A 151 9.82 6.98 -4.34
CA TYR A 151 10.07 5.56 -4.46
C TYR A 151 11.43 5.27 -5.12
N ARG A 152 11.72 5.91 -6.26
CA ARG A 152 13.03 5.75 -6.91
C ARG A 152 14.20 6.18 -6.04
N GLN A 153 14.06 7.27 -5.29
CA GLN A 153 15.10 7.74 -4.38
C GLN A 153 15.34 6.77 -3.22
N THR A 154 14.30 6.08 -2.76
CA THR A 154 14.36 5.04 -1.74
C THR A 154 15.13 3.83 -2.27
N GLY A 155 14.77 3.31 -3.44
CA GLY A 155 15.42 2.16 -4.08
C GLY A 155 16.92 2.37 -4.35
N CYS A 156 17.34 3.58 -4.73
CA CYS A 156 18.75 3.89 -4.98
C CYS A 156 19.64 3.89 -3.73
N LYS A 157 19.06 3.93 -2.53
CA LYS A 157 19.79 3.98 -1.25
C LYS A 157 19.77 2.66 -0.47
N ASN A 158 19.04 1.66 -0.96
CA ASN A 158 18.84 0.39 -0.28
C ASN A 158 20.11 -0.48 -0.34
N ASP A 159 21.15 -0.04 0.33
CA ASP A 159 22.28 -0.90 0.64
C ASP A 159 21.98 -1.65 1.95
N ILE A 160 21.83 -2.95 1.86
CA ILE A 160 21.61 -3.86 3.00
C ILE A 160 22.71 -3.67 4.09
N ARG A 161 23.88 -3.20 3.69
CA ARG A 161 24.98 -2.85 4.61
C ARG A 161 24.63 -1.67 5.53
N ALA A 162 23.61 -0.88 5.18
CA ALA A 162 23.14 0.22 6.02
C ALA A 162 22.28 -0.24 7.20
N ILE A 163 21.76 -1.49 7.18
CA ILE A 163 20.99 -2.06 8.30
C ILE A 163 21.98 -2.56 9.34
N SER A 164 21.86 -2.09 10.60
CA SER A 164 22.73 -2.53 11.68
C SER A 164 22.61 -4.04 11.94
N GLY A 165 23.68 -4.69 12.44
CA GLY A 165 23.66 -6.10 12.78
C GLY A 165 22.53 -6.46 13.75
N GLU A 166 22.33 -5.65 14.80
CA GLU A 166 21.24 -5.84 15.78
C GLU A 166 19.86 -5.76 15.15
N ALA A 167 19.64 -4.85 14.20
CA ALA A 167 18.37 -4.75 13.49
C ALA A 167 18.13 -5.97 12.60
N LYS A 168 19.16 -6.46 11.91
CA LYS A 168 19.07 -7.69 11.11
C LYS A 168 18.70 -8.90 11.98
N GLU A 169 19.33 -9.05 13.12
CA GLU A 169 19.08 -10.14 14.05
C GLU A 169 17.64 -10.07 14.58
N ALA A 170 17.19 -8.89 15.00
CA ALA A 170 15.81 -8.68 15.46
C ALA A 170 14.78 -9.01 14.37
N PHE A 171 15.01 -8.62 13.12
CA PHE A 171 14.12 -8.96 12.01
C PHE A 171 14.18 -10.43 11.63
N SER A 172 15.35 -11.08 11.72
CA SER A 172 15.50 -12.50 11.47
C SER A 172 14.74 -13.32 12.51
N LEU A 173 14.81 -12.93 13.77
CA LEU A 173 14.04 -13.53 14.85
C LEU A 173 12.53 -13.37 14.61
N LEU A 174 12.08 -12.15 14.28
CA LEU A 174 10.69 -11.88 13.92
C LEU A 174 10.22 -12.75 12.76
N TYR A 175 11.02 -12.87 11.71
CA TYR A 175 10.70 -13.71 10.56
C TYR A 175 10.58 -15.18 10.94
N SER A 176 11.47 -15.70 11.79
CA SER A 176 11.41 -17.07 12.28
C SER A 176 10.14 -17.33 13.08
N HIS A 177 9.73 -16.41 13.95
CA HIS A 177 8.47 -16.49 14.70
C HIS A 177 7.25 -16.46 13.77
N MET A 178 7.28 -15.63 12.74
CA MET A 178 6.22 -15.56 11.73
C MET A 178 6.10 -16.88 10.97
N CYS A 179 7.21 -17.47 10.53
CA CYS A 179 7.24 -18.75 9.84
C CYS A 179 6.71 -19.89 10.73
N ALA A 180 7.18 -19.97 11.98
CA ALA A 180 6.75 -20.97 12.94
C ALA A 180 5.24 -20.93 13.23
N ASN A 181 4.63 -19.74 13.16
CA ASN A 181 3.20 -19.52 13.38
C ASN A 181 2.37 -19.47 12.09
N CYS A 182 2.96 -19.75 10.93
CA CYS A 182 2.33 -19.64 9.60
C CYS A 182 1.69 -18.25 9.41
N PHE A 183 2.39 -17.19 9.82
CA PHE A 183 1.81 -15.86 9.95
C PHE A 183 2.32 -14.88 8.90
N HIS A 184 1.39 -14.41 8.12
CA HIS A 184 1.33 -13.10 7.45
C HIS A 184 -0.11 -12.87 7.03
N CYS A 185 -0.80 -11.90 7.65
CA CYS A 185 -2.25 -11.70 7.45
C CYS A 185 -2.64 -11.58 5.97
N SER A 186 -1.91 -10.79 5.18
CA SER A 186 -2.18 -10.62 3.76
C SER A 186 -1.99 -11.93 2.99
N HIS A 187 -0.91 -12.67 3.26
CA HIS A 187 -0.65 -13.96 2.62
C HIS A 187 -1.74 -14.97 2.95
N THR A 188 -2.20 -14.99 4.21
CA THR A 188 -3.28 -15.88 4.64
C THR A 188 -4.56 -15.59 3.87
N VAL A 189 -4.96 -14.30 3.75
CA VAL A 189 -6.13 -13.91 2.94
C VAL A 189 -5.99 -14.37 1.49
N LEU A 190 -4.86 -14.06 0.85
CA LEU A 190 -4.65 -14.38 -0.56
C LEU A 190 -4.64 -15.89 -0.79
N LYS A 191 -3.99 -16.67 0.09
CA LYS A 191 -3.97 -18.14 -0.01
C LYS A 191 -5.36 -18.75 0.12
N HIS A 192 -6.22 -18.22 1.00
CA HIS A 192 -7.62 -18.65 1.10
C HIS A 192 -8.44 -18.32 -0.16
N LEU A 193 -8.02 -17.34 -0.94
CA LEU A 193 -8.66 -16.94 -2.20
C LEU A 193 -8.08 -17.66 -3.43
N GLY A 194 -7.20 -18.67 -3.24
CA GLY A 194 -6.48 -19.33 -4.34
C GLY A 194 -7.34 -20.00 -5.40
N GLU A 195 -8.59 -20.37 -5.06
CA GLU A 195 -9.56 -20.88 -6.01
C GLU A 195 -10.28 -19.76 -6.80
N THR A 196 -10.33 -18.56 -6.25
CA THR A 196 -11.04 -17.41 -6.82
C THR A 196 -10.14 -16.51 -7.67
N ILE A 197 -8.87 -16.37 -7.27
CA ILE A 197 -7.87 -15.54 -7.93
C ILE A 197 -6.55 -16.30 -8.13
N PRO A 198 -5.75 -15.97 -9.18
CA PRO A 198 -4.41 -16.54 -9.34
C PRO A 198 -3.48 -16.00 -8.25
N VAL A 199 -3.07 -16.85 -7.31
CA VAL A 199 -2.12 -16.50 -6.25
C VAL A 199 -0.71 -16.88 -6.66
N THR A 200 0.09 -15.92 -7.05
CA THR A 200 1.50 -16.08 -7.39
C THR A 200 2.40 -15.62 -6.25
N GLN A 201 3.66 -16.05 -6.25
CA GLN A 201 4.65 -15.55 -5.29
C GLN A 201 4.81 -14.03 -5.40
N GLU A 202 4.81 -13.47 -6.61
CA GLU A 202 4.87 -12.02 -6.82
C GLU A 202 3.69 -11.29 -6.15
N LEU A 203 2.47 -11.85 -6.20
CA LEU A 203 1.32 -11.26 -5.52
C LEU A 203 1.50 -11.27 -4.00
N LEU A 204 2.03 -12.36 -3.45
CA LEU A 204 2.34 -12.47 -2.02
C LEU A 204 3.43 -11.45 -1.65
N ASP A 205 4.52 -11.40 -2.39
CA ASP A 205 5.63 -10.46 -2.15
C ASP A 205 5.16 -9.02 -2.20
N GLY A 206 4.30 -8.66 -3.16
CA GLY A 206 3.71 -7.33 -3.27
C GLY A 206 2.90 -6.88 -2.05
N THR A 207 2.44 -7.83 -1.21
CA THR A 207 1.73 -7.47 0.03
C THR A 207 2.63 -7.33 1.25
N SER A 208 3.92 -7.64 1.13
CA SER A 208 4.86 -7.68 2.26
C SER A 208 4.98 -6.34 3.00
N GLY A 209 4.87 -5.22 2.28
CA GLY A 209 4.94 -3.88 2.87
C GLY A 209 3.75 -3.51 3.77
N PHE A 210 2.67 -4.30 3.79
CA PHE A 210 1.52 -4.03 4.65
C PHE A 210 1.58 -4.72 6.01
N ILE A 211 2.62 -5.48 6.29
CA ILE A 211 2.81 -6.18 7.56
C ILE A 211 2.63 -5.25 8.77
N GLY A 212 1.91 -5.72 9.79
CA GLY A 212 1.68 -4.98 11.03
C GLY A 212 0.99 -3.63 10.83
N GLY A 213 0.14 -3.52 9.79
CA GLY A 213 -0.52 -2.27 9.42
C GLY A 213 0.46 -1.25 8.85
N THR A 214 0.91 -1.47 7.61
CA THR A 214 1.83 -0.61 6.86
C THR A 214 3.21 -0.51 7.54
N VAL A 215 4.11 -1.44 7.21
CA VAL A 215 5.48 -1.54 7.73
C VAL A 215 5.58 -1.36 9.25
N PHE A 216 4.77 -2.09 10.00
CA PHE A 216 4.69 -2.01 11.46
C PHE A 216 4.38 -0.60 12.00
N LYS A 217 3.48 0.14 11.35
CA LYS A 217 2.96 1.42 11.86
C LYS A 217 1.64 1.27 12.62
N GLY A 218 1.09 0.06 12.72
CA GLY A 218 -0.21 -0.17 13.36
C GLY A 218 -1.41 0.43 12.62
N LEU A 219 -1.22 0.87 11.38
CA LEU A 219 -2.25 1.49 10.55
C LEU A 219 -3.24 0.44 10.01
N THR A 220 -3.75 0.58 8.80
CA THR A 220 -4.79 -0.29 8.24
C THR A 220 -4.40 -1.77 8.29
N CYS A 221 -5.30 -2.61 8.76
CA CYS A 221 -5.10 -4.06 8.88
C CYS A 221 -4.70 -4.68 7.53
N SER A 222 -3.59 -5.42 7.53
CA SER A 222 -3.04 -6.05 6.32
C SER A 222 -4.01 -7.03 5.66
N ALA A 223 -4.82 -7.73 6.45
CA ALA A 223 -5.84 -8.64 5.92
C ALA A 223 -6.91 -7.87 5.14
N PHE A 224 -7.39 -6.74 5.69
CA PHE A 224 -8.35 -5.87 5.00
C PHE A 224 -7.78 -5.34 3.68
N THR A 225 -6.54 -4.85 3.71
CA THR A 225 -5.83 -4.37 2.51
C THR A 225 -5.71 -5.47 1.45
N ALA A 226 -5.32 -6.69 1.83
CA ALA A 226 -5.20 -7.82 0.92
C ALA A 226 -6.55 -8.24 0.31
N GLY A 227 -7.63 -8.21 1.08
CA GLY A 227 -8.98 -8.44 0.56
C GLY A 227 -9.36 -7.45 -0.53
N LEU A 228 -9.05 -6.16 -0.34
CA LEU A 228 -9.28 -5.13 -1.36
C LEU A 228 -8.37 -5.30 -2.58
N MET A 229 -7.12 -5.72 -2.38
CA MET A 229 -6.20 -6.03 -3.49
C MET A 229 -6.72 -7.21 -4.31
N ALA A 230 -7.25 -8.26 -3.69
CA ALA A 230 -7.86 -9.39 -4.36
C ALA A 230 -9.10 -8.99 -5.18
N ILE A 231 -9.98 -8.18 -4.60
CA ILE A 231 -11.13 -7.60 -5.29
C ILE A 231 -10.66 -6.74 -6.48
N GLY A 232 -9.66 -5.90 -6.28
CA GLY A 232 -9.06 -5.08 -7.34
C GLY A 232 -8.44 -5.90 -8.46
N LEU A 233 -7.75 -7.02 -8.14
CA LEU A 233 -7.17 -7.92 -9.13
C LEU A 233 -8.24 -8.50 -10.06
N LYS A 234 -9.38 -8.87 -9.52
CA LYS A 234 -10.47 -9.52 -10.28
C LYS A 234 -11.37 -8.54 -11.00
N LEU A 235 -11.75 -7.43 -10.35
CA LEU A 235 -12.76 -6.49 -10.84
C LEU A 235 -12.16 -5.15 -11.32
N GLY A 236 -10.86 -4.91 -11.11
CA GLY A 236 -10.20 -3.67 -11.48
C GLY A 236 -10.00 -3.51 -12.98
N GLU A 237 -10.12 -2.29 -13.46
CA GLU A 237 -9.78 -1.92 -14.83
C GLU A 237 -8.49 -1.11 -14.91
N LEU A 238 -7.91 -1.10 -16.12
CA LEU A 238 -6.61 -0.48 -16.36
C LEU A 238 -6.72 1.01 -16.70
N GLU A 239 -7.79 1.40 -17.36
CA GLU A 239 -7.95 2.78 -17.83
C GLU A 239 -9.40 3.25 -17.75
N ASN A 240 -9.56 4.54 -17.51
CA ASN A 240 -10.83 5.25 -17.61
C ASN A 240 -10.84 6.18 -18.84
N SER A 241 -12.04 6.46 -19.37
CA SER A 241 -12.18 7.51 -20.39
C SER A 241 -11.78 8.88 -19.82
N TYR A 242 -10.93 9.62 -20.55
CA TYR A 242 -10.56 10.98 -20.19
C TYR A 242 -11.76 11.88 -19.88
N LEU A 243 -12.83 11.77 -20.67
CA LEU A 243 -14.06 12.54 -20.45
C LEU A 243 -14.70 12.24 -19.11
N ARG A 244 -14.68 10.98 -18.67
CA ARG A 244 -15.19 10.59 -17.34
C ARG A 244 -14.35 11.17 -16.22
N VAL A 245 -13.02 11.14 -16.36
CA VAL A 245 -12.12 11.74 -15.36
C VAL A 245 -12.32 13.25 -15.28
N ILE A 246 -12.45 13.93 -16.42
CA ILE A 246 -12.75 15.38 -16.45
C ILE A 246 -14.10 15.67 -15.80
N ARG A 247 -15.13 14.89 -16.12
CA ARG A 247 -16.47 15.02 -15.51
C ARG A 247 -16.41 14.80 -14.00
N MET A 248 -15.68 13.80 -13.53
CA MET A 248 -15.46 13.54 -12.11
C MET A 248 -14.80 14.74 -11.42
N LEU A 249 -13.74 15.30 -12.01
CA LEU A 249 -13.06 16.49 -11.49
C LEU A 249 -13.99 17.71 -11.46
N ALA A 250 -14.76 17.94 -12.51
CA ALA A 250 -15.75 19.02 -12.55
C ALA A 250 -16.80 18.86 -11.45
N THR A 251 -17.33 17.62 -11.26
CA THR A 251 -18.27 17.32 -10.19
C THR A 251 -17.70 17.62 -8.81
N MET A 252 -16.41 17.28 -8.56
CA MET A 252 -15.74 17.61 -7.30
C MET A 252 -15.62 19.11 -7.08
N ILE A 253 -15.26 19.87 -8.12
CA ILE A 253 -15.10 21.33 -8.03
C ILE A 253 -16.42 22.01 -7.63
N VAL A 254 -17.54 21.58 -8.18
CA VAL A 254 -18.86 22.14 -7.83
C VAL A 254 -19.47 21.54 -6.55
N GLY A 255 -18.71 20.71 -5.84
CA GLY A 255 -19.13 20.14 -4.56
C GLY A 255 -20.09 18.95 -4.68
N GLY A 256 -20.23 18.35 -5.86
CA GLY A 256 -21.03 17.16 -6.08
C GLY A 256 -20.32 15.87 -5.65
N ASN A 257 -21.09 14.78 -5.55
CA ASN A 257 -20.56 13.46 -5.25
C ASN A 257 -19.92 12.82 -6.49
N ALA A 258 -18.61 12.99 -6.64
CA ALA A 258 -17.85 12.43 -7.76
C ALA A 258 -17.84 10.89 -7.80
N LEU A 259 -18.08 10.23 -6.66
CA LEU A 259 -18.17 8.76 -6.56
C LEU A 259 -19.52 8.21 -7.03
N ALA A 260 -20.51 9.06 -7.30
CA ALA A 260 -21.80 8.65 -7.84
C ALA A 260 -21.73 8.21 -9.30
N ASP A 261 -20.64 8.50 -10.03
CA ASP A 261 -20.43 7.98 -11.38
C ASP A 261 -20.07 6.48 -11.33
N HIS A 262 -21.11 5.63 -11.33
CA HIS A 262 -20.97 4.16 -11.30
C HIS A 262 -20.40 3.58 -12.60
N MET A 263 -20.42 4.34 -13.69
CA MET A 263 -19.80 3.93 -14.97
C MET A 263 -18.29 4.02 -14.93
N ASN A 264 -17.73 4.70 -13.93
CA ASN A 264 -16.30 4.64 -13.61
C ASN A 264 -16.05 3.44 -12.69
N LYS A 265 -15.46 2.39 -13.22
CA LYS A 265 -15.25 1.13 -12.47
C LYS A 265 -14.31 1.29 -11.29
N THR A 266 -13.39 2.26 -11.32
CA THR A 266 -12.58 2.58 -10.15
C THR A 266 -13.42 3.21 -9.03
N ASN A 267 -14.40 4.05 -9.34
CA ASN A 267 -15.37 4.54 -8.35
C ASN A 267 -16.20 3.38 -7.78
N ARG A 268 -16.61 2.42 -8.62
CA ARG A 268 -17.28 1.18 -8.15
C ARG A 268 -16.44 0.46 -7.11
N LEU A 269 -15.14 0.27 -7.38
CA LEU A 269 -14.23 -0.37 -6.43
C LEU A 269 -14.03 0.43 -5.14
N MET A 270 -13.98 1.75 -5.20
CA MET A 270 -13.96 2.59 -4.00
C MET A 270 -15.24 2.45 -3.17
N ASN A 271 -16.42 2.37 -3.82
CA ASN A 271 -17.68 2.13 -3.14
C ASN A 271 -17.74 0.73 -2.51
N ILE A 272 -17.25 -0.30 -3.21
CA ILE A 272 -17.08 -1.65 -2.67
C ILE A 272 -16.16 -1.61 -1.44
N GLY A 273 -15.01 -0.93 -1.55
CA GLY A 273 -14.07 -0.76 -0.45
C GLY A 273 -14.71 -0.10 0.78
N ASN A 274 -15.52 0.93 0.57
CA ASN A 274 -16.25 1.59 1.66
C ASN A 274 -17.28 0.65 2.31
N ARG A 275 -18.02 -0.14 1.52
CA ARG A 275 -18.94 -1.16 2.06
C ARG A 275 -18.19 -2.23 2.86
N MET A 276 -17.07 -2.71 2.33
CA MET A 276 -16.22 -3.68 2.99
C MET A 276 -15.61 -3.12 4.29
N SER A 277 -15.23 -1.84 4.31
CA SER A 277 -14.73 -1.16 5.51
C SER A 277 -15.80 -1.09 6.60
N LYS A 278 -17.05 -0.72 6.26
CA LYS A 278 -18.14 -0.69 7.21
C LYS A 278 -18.43 -2.08 7.78
N TRP A 279 -18.44 -3.11 6.94
CA TRP A 279 -18.56 -4.50 7.39
C TRP A 279 -17.40 -4.88 8.33
N PHE A 280 -16.16 -4.57 7.94
CA PHE A 280 -14.98 -4.91 8.72
C PHE A 280 -14.99 -4.23 10.10
N THR A 281 -15.33 -2.93 10.15
CA THR A 281 -15.45 -2.19 11.42
C THR A 281 -16.57 -2.75 12.30
N LYS A 282 -17.71 -3.13 11.71
CA LYS A 282 -18.80 -3.78 12.45
C LYS A 282 -18.38 -5.12 13.05
N GLU A 283 -17.56 -5.89 12.34
CA GLU A 283 -17.16 -7.25 12.73
C GLU A 283 -16.00 -7.25 13.74
N PHE A 284 -15.06 -6.28 13.65
CA PHE A 284 -13.81 -6.28 14.41
C PHE A 284 -13.57 -5.01 15.24
N GLY A 285 -14.51 -4.07 15.24
CA GLY A 285 -14.44 -2.82 16.00
C GLY A 285 -13.65 -1.69 15.31
N SER A 286 -12.64 -2.00 14.53
CA SER A 286 -11.79 -1.02 13.82
C SER A 286 -11.18 -1.61 12.56
N THR A 287 -10.70 -0.75 11.65
CA THR A 287 -9.83 -1.15 10.54
C THR A 287 -8.35 -0.99 10.86
N LEU A 288 -7.99 -0.38 12.00
CA LEU A 288 -6.60 -0.13 12.39
C LEU A 288 -6.00 -1.34 13.11
N CYS A 289 -4.85 -1.78 12.65
CA CYS A 289 -4.15 -2.95 13.17
C CYS A 289 -3.86 -2.82 14.67
N HIS A 290 -3.35 -1.66 15.12
CA HIS A 290 -3.04 -1.44 16.53
C HIS A 290 -4.29 -1.46 17.44
N GLU A 291 -5.43 -0.96 16.94
CA GLU A 291 -6.69 -0.97 17.72
C GLU A 291 -7.27 -2.37 17.85
N ILE A 292 -7.18 -3.19 16.77
CA ILE A 292 -7.68 -4.56 16.78
C ILE A 292 -6.80 -5.47 17.63
N THR A 293 -5.49 -5.32 17.51
CA THR A 293 -4.52 -6.23 18.13
C THR A 293 -4.11 -5.79 19.53
N GLN A 294 -4.36 -4.54 19.89
CA GLN A 294 -3.84 -3.88 21.11
C GLN A 294 -2.30 -3.99 21.22
N CYS A 295 -1.63 -4.17 20.06
CA CYS A 295 -0.19 -4.25 19.98
C CYS A 295 0.40 -2.85 19.74
N ASP A 296 1.36 -2.48 20.58
CA ASP A 296 2.19 -1.31 20.34
C ASP A 296 3.28 -1.66 19.31
N PHE A 297 3.11 -1.19 18.09
CA PHE A 297 4.06 -1.39 16.98
C PHE A 297 5.26 -0.43 17.02
N SER A 298 5.46 0.34 18.10
CA SER A 298 6.59 1.26 18.24
C SER A 298 7.94 0.55 18.38
N SER A 299 7.94 -0.71 18.83
CA SER A 299 9.15 -1.52 18.96
C SER A 299 8.96 -2.96 18.48
N LEU A 300 10.04 -3.55 17.95
CA LEU A 300 10.05 -4.97 17.56
C LEU A 300 9.83 -5.89 18.77
N GLY A 301 10.35 -5.53 19.94
CA GLY A 301 10.14 -6.31 21.16
C GLY A 301 8.67 -6.44 21.56
N ASN A 302 7.85 -5.40 21.33
CA ASN A 302 6.41 -5.48 21.55
C ASN A 302 5.74 -6.42 20.53
N VAL A 303 6.18 -6.37 19.28
CA VAL A 303 5.68 -7.27 18.23
C VAL A 303 6.05 -8.73 18.53
N HIS A 304 7.28 -9.00 18.98
CA HIS A 304 7.69 -10.35 19.44
C HIS A 304 6.80 -10.84 20.55
N ARG A 305 6.61 -10.06 21.62
CA ARG A 305 5.74 -10.43 22.75
C ARG A 305 4.30 -10.70 22.33
N TYR A 306 3.78 -9.93 21.36
CA TYR A 306 2.46 -10.16 20.80
C TYR A 306 2.36 -11.53 20.11
N ILE A 307 3.38 -11.91 19.34
CA ILE A 307 3.45 -13.19 18.65
C ILE A 307 3.61 -14.34 19.64
N GLU A 308 4.53 -14.23 20.59
CA GLU A 308 4.83 -15.26 21.59
C GLU A 308 3.64 -15.58 22.51
N LYS A 309 2.81 -14.60 22.83
CA LYS A 309 1.58 -14.79 23.61
C LYS A 309 0.48 -15.54 22.84
N GLY A 310 0.71 -15.97 21.62
CA GLY A 310 -0.30 -16.63 20.79
C GLY A 310 -1.42 -15.69 20.31
N SER A 311 -1.24 -14.39 20.45
CA SER A 311 -2.25 -13.38 20.09
C SER A 311 -2.54 -13.32 18.59
N LEU A 312 -1.74 -14.01 17.75
CA LEU A 312 -1.98 -14.14 16.31
C LEU A 312 -3.28 -14.87 15.94
N ASN A 313 -3.92 -15.56 16.86
CA ASN A 313 -5.19 -16.25 16.59
C ASN A 313 -6.27 -15.29 16.10
N ILE A 314 -6.33 -14.07 16.66
CA ILE A 314 -7.27 -13.04 16.18
C ILE A 314 -6.96 -12.67 14.71
N CYS A 315 -5.69 -12.54 14.35
CA CYS A 315 -5.26 -12.23 12.98
C CYS A 315 -5.64 -13.35 11.99
N LYS A 316 -5.56 -14.62 12.40
CA LYS A 316 -5.99 -15.77 11.58
C LYS A 316 -7.49 -15.72 11.32
N ILE A 317 -8.29 -15.52 12.36
CA ILE A 317 -9.75 -15.38 12.27
C ILE A 317 -10.13 -14.22 11.33
N ILE A 318 -9.47 -13.08 11.47
CA ILE A 318 -9.69 -11.90 10.61
C ILE A 318 -9.38 -12.27 9.17
N ALA A 319 -8.23 -12.90 8.90
CA ALA A 319 -7.82 -13.25 7.55
C ALA A 319 -8.82 -14.19 6.86
N GLU A 320 -9.29 -15.22 7.56
CA GLU A 320 -10.32 -16.15 7.05
C GLU A 320 -11.63 -15.45 6.74
N LYS A 321 -12.13 -14.60 7.66
CA LYS A 321 -13.38 -13.88 7.47
C LYS A 321 -13.27 -12.86 6.34
N VAL A 322 -12.14 -12.18 6.20
CA VAL A 322 -11.87 -11.24 5.11
C VAL A 322 -11.81 -11.96 3.77
N ALA A 323 -11.17 -13.11 3.70
CA ALA A 323 -11.12 -13.92 2.47
C ALA A 323 -12.54 -14.31 2.03
N LYS A 324 -13.35 -14.87 2.94
CA LYS A 324 -14.76 -15.21 2.65
C LYS A 324 -15.58 -14.01 2.20
N GLN A 325 -15.38 -12.85 2.82
CA GLN A 325 -16.11 -11.64 2.44
C GLN A 325 -15.65 -11.09 1.09
N ALA A 326 -14.35 -11.11 0.80
CA ALA A 326 -13.81 -10.71 -0.50
C ALA A 326 -14.31 -11.64 -1.62
N GLU A 327 -14.33 -12.94 -1.39
CA GLU A 327 -14.88 -13.92 -2.33
C GLU A 327 -16.35 -13.66 -2.64
N ARG A 328 -17.19 -13.45 -1.60
CA ARG A 328 -18.60 -13.09 -1.78
C ARG A 328 -18.77 -11.85 -2.65
N ILE A 329 -17.94 -10.82 -2.43
CA ILE A 329 -17.99 -9.60 -3.22
C ILE A 329 -17.57 -9.88 -4.66
N ILE A 330 -16.49 -10.64 -4.87
CA ILE A 330 -15.99 -10.98 -6.21
C ILE A 330 -17.06 -11.74 -7.00
N VAL A 331 -17.71 -12.72 -6.38
CA VAL A 331 -18.78 -13.51 -7.01
C VAL A 331 -19.99 -12.62 -7.31
N ALA A 332 -20.48 -11.87 -6.33
CA ALA A 332 -21.69 -11.04 -6.50
C ALA A 332 -21.51 -9.93 -7.54
N GLU A 333 -20.33 -9.29 -7.56
CA GLU A 333 -20.05 -8.17 -8.46
C GLU A 333 -19.44 -8.64 -9.82
N GLY A 334 -19.01 -9.89 -9.92
CA GLY A 334 -18.42 -10.48 -11.14
C GLY A 334 -19.45 -11.08 -12.10
N VAL A 335 -20.69 -11.25 -11.69
CA VAL A 335 -21.76 -11.84 -12.51
C VAL A 335 -22.31 -10.86 -13.56
N ASP A 336 -22.03 -9.55 -13.41
CA ASP A 336 -22.52 -8.49 -14.30
C ASP A 336 -21.60 -8.20 -15.52
N PHE A 337 -20.74 -9.17 -15.94
CA PHE A 337 -19.82 -8.99 -17.08
C PHE A 337 -19.87 -10.13 -18.08
#